data_56f1a87ec80e8f1851bff33a34480ad9
#
_entry.id   56f1a87ec80e8f1851bff33a34480ad9
#
_cell.length_a   1.000
_cell.length_b   1.000
_cell.length_c   1.000
_cell.angle_alpha   90.00
_cell.angle_beta   90.00
_cell.angle_gamma   90.00
#
_symmetry.space_group_name_H-M   'P 1'
#
loop_
_entity.id
_entity.type
_entity.pdbx_description
1 polymer ?
#
loop_
_entity_poly.entity_id
_entity_poly.type
_entity_poly.pdbx_seq_one_letter_code
_entity_poly.pdbx_strand_id
1 'polypeptide(L)'
;MQRLLGKGMVLANRYRIEKLLGCGGFGAVYLATDLTFEQVRQERKVAVKENHDPSALNAFLKEAGLLANLHHPNLPRVSDFFTEQPPTIPQPRPYMVMDYIAGEELWERIQRQGKLSEQEILDLLGGVFDALEYLHSQNPPIFHRDIKPQNIRITPEGRTFLVDFGIAKVGGGTTTTSSRAATPPFAPPEQYRMAGETDDKSDQYALAMTIYVALTGRVPTHAEAPLREQAITAGNPDPLEPIEKLVPEVSPRVRKALKRALSIDKNSRFPSIAEFRKALYPPLVAGLTRRQLIAAIAGTAVGIGIVSFAGYQVWKWRQPLWLVTELKGHGAGVTWVAFTPDGERVLSASHDKTVRVWDWRKSKCERILKGHTDSVRCLALLKSNLVVSASWDGTVRVWDWRTGEQQTTLKPNLGRLHALSVSRDGNWLAAGGEGGVCLWHLDSETPLRLTWSHVRSLAFHPNNQMVAVGDSAGQIRLFHLAQKKVTAGWQAHTGAVTALAFHPNGAVLLSGGEDATLAVWDVVAISLVKRLEGWHQREVRAVAFRPDGQIAVSCSMDDRLRVWRTNDWQLVLTREGGRNWALALAFSPSGNFLASASKDETIKVWQVKL
;
A
#
# COMPACT_ATOMS: atom_id res chain seq x y z
N MET A 1 33.06 -26.71 16.09
CA MET A 1 32.02 -26.79 15.06
C MET A 1 30.68 -26.38 15.70
N GLN A 2 30.04 -25.35 15.17
CA GLN A 2 28.70 -24.96 15.64
C GLN A 2 27.70 -26.06 15.27
N ARG A 3 27.00 -26.62 16.29
CA ARG A 3 25.95 -27.61 16.05
C ARG A 3 24.72 -26.91 15.46
N LEU A 4 24.36 -27.26 14.24
CA LEU A 4 23.18 -26.76 13.51
C LEU A 4 21.98 -27.68 13.76
N LEU A 5 20.77 -27.14 13.57
CA LEU A 5 19.52 -27.91 13.66
C LEU A 5 19.40 -28.86 12.47
N GLY A 6 19.02 -30.11 12.76
CA GLY A 6 18.79 -31.13 11.73
C GLY A 6 17.42 -31.00 11.07
N LYS A 7 17.31 -31.47 9.82
CA LYS A 7 16.02 -31.60 9.12
C LYS A 7 15.07 -32.49 9.91
N GLY A 8 13.80 -32.08 10.01
CA GLY A 8 12.75 -32.80 10.73
C GLY A 8 12.67 -32.46 12.24
N MET A 9 13.64 -31.73 12.80
CA MET A 9 13.56 -31.24 14.16
C MET A 9 12.39 -30.27 14.33
N VAL A 10 11.65 -30.39 15.43
CA VAL A 10 10.51 -29.52 15.73
C VAL A 10 10.86 -28.61 16.89
N LEU A 11 10.76 -27.30 16.71
CA LEU A 11 10.93 -26.27 17.72
C LEU A 11 9.58 -25.81 18.24
N ALA A 12 9.50 -25.49 19.54
CA ALA A 12 8.28 -25.02 20.22
C ALA A 12 7.05 -25.93 19.96
N ASN A 13 7.25 -27.23 19.72
CA ASN A 13 6.21 -28.17 19.26
C ASN A 13 5.40 -27.69 18.03
N ARG A 14 5.97 -26.78 17.26
CA ARG A 14 5.24 -26.08 16.19
C ARG A 14 6.03 -25.92 14.89
N TYR A 15 7.32 -25.67 14.94
CA TYR A 15 8.10 -25.31 13.75
C TYR A 15 9.02 -26.46 13.33
N ARG A 16 8.64 -27.22 12.29
CA ARG A 16 9.43 -28.33 11.76
C ARG A 16 10.47 -27.81 10.78
N ILE A 17 11.75 -27.99 11.12
CA ILE A 17 12.90 -27.57 10.31
C ILE A 17 12.95 -28.39 9.01
N GLU A 18 13.03 -27.71 7.87
CA GLU A 18 13.10 -28.32 6.54
C GLU A 18 14.53 -28.31 6.00
N LYS A 19 15.16 -27.13 6.02
CA LYS A 19 16.53 -26.96 5.55
C LYS A 19 17.17 -25.69 6.12
N LEU A 20 18.49 -25.66 6.14
CA LEU A 20 19.29 -24.47 6.39
C LEU A 20 19.17 -23.51 5.18
N LEU A 21 18.88 -22.23 5.42
CA LEU A 21 18.87 -21.18 4.42
C LEU A 21 20.20 -20.41 4.41
N GLY A 22 20.79 -20.17 5.58
CA GLY A 22 22.06 -19.47 5.72
C GLY A 22 22.63 -19.64 7.11
N CYS A 23 23.96 -19.54 7.23
CA CYS A 23 24.68 -19.61 8.49
C CYS A 23 25.82 -18.59 8.49
N GLY A 24 25.99 -17.87 9.61
CA GLY A 24 27.04 -16.87 9.79
C GLY A 24 27.58 -16.86 11.22
N GLY A 25 28.48 -15.91 11.51
CA GLY A 25 29.14 -15.81 12.82
C GLY A 25 28.20 -15.59 14.01
N PHE A 26 27.00 -15.06 13.77
CA PHE A 26 26.04 -14.70 14.83
C PHE A 26 24.85 -15.65 14.93
N GLY A 27 24.67 -16.58 13.99
CA GLY A 27 23.53 -17.49 14.01
C GLY A 27 23.28 -18.19 12.68
N ALA A 28 22.12 -18.83 12.62
CA ALA A 28 21.66 -19.55 11.44
C ALA A 28 20.20 -19.20 11.13
N VAL A 29 19.81 -19.29 9.87
CA VAL A 29 18.43 -19.11 9.41
C VAL A 29 17.98 -20.39 8.72
N TYR A 30 16.81 -20.88 9.11
CA TYR A 30 16.23 -22.13 8.60
C TYR A 30 14.88 -21.88 7.93
N LEU A 31 14.60 -22.63 6.88
CA LEU A 31 13.24 -22.82 6.40
C LEU A 31 12.54 -23.83 7.30
N ALA A 32 11.36 -23.50 7.78
CA ALA A 32 10.53 -24.38 8.57
C ALA A 32 9.07 -24.38 8.11
N THR A 33 8.33 -25.44 8.47
CA THR A 33 6.88 -25.53 8.31
C THR A 33 6.21 -25.25 9.65
N ASP A 34 5.25 -24.34 9.66
CA ASP A 34 4.39 -24.07 10.81
C ASP A 34 3.28 -25.12 10.89
N LEU A 35 3.38 -26.04 11.86
CA LEU A 35 2.47 -27.19 12.04
C LEU A 35 1.07 -26.80 12.52
N THR A 36 0.85 -25.57 12.98
CA THR A 36 -0.48 -25.09 13.38
C THR A 36 -1.50 -25.19 12.23
N PHE A 37 -1.04 -25.10 10.98
CA PHE A 37 -1.88 -25.14 9.79
C PHE A 37 -1.96 -26.53 9.15
N GLU A 38 -1.26 -27.54 9.67
CA GLU A 38 -1.24 -28.91 9.11
C GLU A 38 -2.64 -29.57 9.18
N GLN A 39 -3.42 -29.26 10.22
CA GLN A 39 -4.80 -29.76 10.39
C GLN A 39 -5.79 -29.22 9.35
N VAL A 40 -5.50 -28.06 8.72
CA VAL A 40 -6.32 -27.44 7.68
C VAL A 40 -5.76 -27.68 6.26
N ARG A 41 -4.81 -28.61 6.09
CA ARG A 41 -4.13 -28.93 4.82
C ARG A 41 -3.46 -27.73 4.12
N GLN A 42 -3.06 -26.71 4.89
CA GLN A 42 -2.28 -25.59 4.38
C GLN A 42 -0.88 -25.62 4.98
N GLU A 43 0.14 -25.78 4.15
CA GLU A 43 1.53 -25.68 4.57
C GLU A 43 1.94 -24.19 4.61
N ARG A 44 2.14 -23.64 5.80
CA ARG A 44 2.73 -22.30 5.95
C ARG A 44 4.23 -22.44 6.15
N LYS A 45 5.03 -21.95 5.21
CA LYS A 45 6.48 -21.87 5.33
C LYS A 45 6.88 -20.59 6.06
N VAL A 46 7.82 -20.71 6.99
CA VAL A 46 8.37 -19.63 7.79
C VAL A 46 9.90 -19.68 7.78
N ALA A 47 10.55 -18.55 8.03
CA ALA A 47 11.97 -18.47 8.28
C ALA A 47 12.19 -18.42 9.80
N VAL A 48 13.06 -19.29 10.32
CA VAL A 48 13.44 -19.36 11.74
C VAL A 48 14.89 -18.92 11.88
N LYS A 49 15.11 -17.76 12.50
CA LYS A 49 16.44 -17.20 12.77
C LYS A 49 16.88 -17.62 14.17
N GLU A 50 18.00 -18.30 14.26
CA GLU A 50 18.65 -18.77 15.48
C GLU A 50 19.82 -17.84 15.83
N ASN A 51 19.96 -17.44 17.08
CA ASN A 51 21.14 -16.71 17.56
C ASN A 51 22.06 -17.64 18.34
N HIS A 52 23.34 -17.62 18.01
CA HIS A 52 24.37 -18.47 18.64
C HIS A 52 25.13 -17.77 19.76
N ASP A 53 24.93 -16.47 19.99
CA ASP A 53 25.59 -15.70 21.04
C ASP A 53 24.71 -15.56 22.28
N PRO A 54 25.01 -16.31 23.39
CA PRO A 54 24.25 -16.22 24.63
C PRO A 54 24.31 -14.82 25.29
N SER A 55 25.41 -14.09 25.09
CA SER A 55 25.57 -12.73 25.63
C SER A 55 24.66 -11.70 24.97
N ALA A 56 24.18 -11.99 23.77
CA ALA A 56 23.32 -11.14 22.98
C ALA A 56 21.81 -11.40 23.19
N LEU A 57 21.41 -12.28 24.12
CA LEU A 57 20.01 -12.66 24.33
C LEU A 57 19.08 -11.46 24.54
N ASN A 58 19.43 -10.54 25.44
CA ASN A 58 18.61 -9.38 25.73
C ASN A 58 18.50 -8.43 24.52
N ALA A 59 19.59 -8.27 23.75
CA ALA A 59 19.59 -7.49 22.53
C ALA A 59 18.69 -8.14 21.46
N PHE A 60 18.78 -9.45 21.30
CA PHE A 60 17.97 -10.23 20.36
C PHE A 60 16.47 -10.19 20.70
N LEU A 61 16.09 -10.32 21.97
CA LEU A 61 14.70 -10.22 22.41
C LEU A 61 14.13 -8.82 22.22
N LYS A 62 14.95 -7.79 22.48
CA LYS A 62 14.57 -6.38 22.21
C LYS A 62 14.40 -6.13 20.72
N GLU A 63 15.26 -6.68 19.88
CA GLU A 63 15.16 -6.68 18.43
C GLU A 63 13.87 -7.35 17.97
N ALA A 64 13.61 -8.58 18.42
CA ALA A 64 12.39 -9.32 18.07
C ALA A 64 11.12 -8.53 18.44
N GLY A 65 11.09 -7.91 19.63
CA GLY A 65 9.98 -7.06 20.08
C GLY A 65 9.76 -5.83 19.24
N LEU A 66 10.84 -5.17 18.79
CA LEU A 66 10.74 -4.03 17.86
C LEU A 66 10.21 -4.48 16.50
N LEU A 67 10.77 -5.56 15.94
CA LEU A 67 10.38 -6.08 14.62
C LEU A 67 8.96 -6.63 14.59
N ALA A 68 8.46 -7.21 15.70
CA ALA A 68 7.10 -7.72 15.80
C ALA A 68 6.03 -6.65 15.58
N ASN A 69 6.36 -5.38 15.88
CA ASN A 69 5.46 -4.24 15.69
C ASN A 69 5.59 -3.60 14.30
N LEU A 70 6.52 -4.05 13.45
CA LEU A 70 6.69 -3.49 12.12
C LEU A 70 5.76 -4.19 11.12
N HIS A 71 5.01 -3.38 10.38
CA HIS A 71 4.09 -3.85 9.35
C HIS A 71 4.33 -3.08 8.06
N HIS A 72 5.07 -3.68 7.14
CA HIS A 72 5.36 -3.06 5.85
C HIS A 72 5.39 -4.11 4.73
N PRO A 73 4.85 -3.84 3.52
CA PRO A 73 4.76 -4.81 2.43
C PRO A 73 6.10 -5.33 1.88
N ASN A 74 7.20 -4.64 2.18
CA ASN A 74 8.54 -4.98 1.71
C ASN A 74 9.48 -5.41 2.85
N LEU A 75 8.92 -5.73 4.04
CA LEU A 75 9.62 -6.31 5.19
C LEU A 75 8.98 -7.63 5.59
N PRO A 76 9.75 -8.67 5.99
CA PRO A 76 9.16 -9.88 6.56
C PRO A 76 8.53 -9.57 7.92
N ARG A 77 7.33 -10.06 8.16
CA ARG A 77 6.67 -9.93 9.46
C ARG A 77 7.22 -10.94 10.43
N VAL A 78 7.61 -10.51 11.62
CA VAL A 78 7.92 -11.39 12.75
C VAL A 78 6.60 -11.89 13.35
N SER A 79 6.43 -13.21 13.42
CA SER A 79 5.20 -13.84 13.91
C SER A 79 5.34 -14.47 15.27
N ASP A 80 6.58 -14.81 15.69
CA ASP A 80 6.84 -15.45 16.97
C ASP A 80 8.31 -15.28 17.40
N PHE A 81 8.58 -15.39 18.69
CA PHE A 81 9.94 -15.49 19.23
C PHE A 81 9.93 -16.25 20.56
N PHE A 82 10.92 -17.11 20.75
CA PHE A 82 11.03 -17.96 21.95
C PHE A 82 12.47 -18.36 22.21
N THR A 83 12.72 -18.92 23.39
CA THR A 83 14.00 -19.55 23.75
C THR A 83 13.77 -21.02 24.00
N GLU A 84 14.58 -21.88 23.39
CA GLU A 84 14.48 -23.32 23.51
C GLU A 84 15.88 -23.95 23.52
N GLN A 85 16.00 -25.10 24.19
CA GLN A 85 17.18 -25.94 24.15
C GLN A 85 16.88 -27.22 23.38
N PRO A 86 17.21 -27.26 22.07
CA PRO A 86 17.04 -28.48 21.28
C PRO A 86 17.93 -29.62 21.83
N PRO A 87 17.51 -30.88 21.68
CA PRO A 87 18.24 -32.05 22.28
C PRO A 87 19.70 -32.16 21.83
N THR A 88 20.04 -31.63 20.66
CA THR A 88 21.40 -31.69 20.09
C THR A 88 22.28 -30.50 20.48
N ILE A 89 21.73 -29.52 21.21
CA ILE A 89 22.39 -28.25 21.51
C ILE A 89 22.57 -28.13 23.04
N PRO A 90 23.81 -27.88 23.53
CA PRO A 90 24.10 -27.93 24.94
C PRO A 90 23.55 -26.77 25.78
N GLN A 91 23.11 -25.68 25.14
CA GLN A 91 22.59 -24.48 25.81
C GLN A 91 21.33 -23.97 25.12
N PRO A 92 20.40 -23.36 25.88
CA PRO A 92 19.23 -22.69 25.28
C PRO A 92 19.65 -21.62 24.28
N ARG A 93 18.93 -21.54 23.15
CA ARG A 93 19.14 -20.54 22.14
C ARG A 93 17.84 -19.74 21.87
N PRO A 94 17.93 -18.45 21.58
CA PRO A 94 16.77 -17.69 21.19
C PRO A 94 16.50 -17.86 19.68
N TYR A 95 15.24 -17.96 19.36
CA TYR A 95 14.70 -18.13 18.01
C TYR A 95 13.71 -17.00 17.69
N MET A 96 13.73 -16.50 16.46
CA MET A 96 12.76 -15.55 15.92
C MET A 96 12.15 -16.17 14.67
N VAL A 97 10.82 -16.18 14.60
CA VAL A 97 10.07 -16.73 13.47
C VAL A 97 9.50 -15.57 12.66
N MET A 98 9.72 -15.61 11.36
CA MET A 98 9.27 -14.58 10.45
C MET A 98 8.74 -15.16 9.13
N ASP A 99 8.08 -14.34 8.32
CA ASP A 99 7.62 -14.76 7.01
C ASP A 99 8.81 -15.25 6.15
N TYR A 100 8.64 -16.41 5.52
CA TYR A 100 9.57 -16.88 4.51
C TYR A 100 9.27 -16.19 3.18
N ILE A 101 10.22 -15.42 2.69
CA ILE A 101 10.12 -14.76 1.39
C ILE A 101 10.73 -15.67 0.32
N ALA A 102 9.86 -16.32 -0.45
CA ALA A 102 10.27 -17.15 -1.58
C ALA A 102 10.84 -16.27 -2.71
N GLY A 103 11.86 -16.75 -3.38
CA GLY A 103 12.51 -16.04 -4.49
C GLY A 103 14.03 -16.10 -4.41
N GLU A 104 14.71 -15.30 -5.22
CA GLU A 104 16.16 -15.21 -5.29
C GLU A 104 16.70 -13.99 -4.54
N GLU A 105 17.95 -14.03 -4.13
CA GLU A 105 18.68 -12.86 -3.63
C GLU A 105 19.06 -11.93 -4.80
N LEU A 106 19.11 -10.62 -4.55
CA LEU A 106 19.67 -9.68 -5.54
C LEU A 106 21.11 -10.07 -5.90
N TRP A 107 21.86 -10.64 -4.95
CA TRP A 107 23.20 -11.18 -5.17
C TRP A 107 23.20 -12.32 -6.20
N GLU A 108 22.31 -13.30 -6.04
CA GLU A 108 22.18 -14.43 -6.99
C GLU A 108 21.82 -13.93 -8.40
N ARG A 109 20.96 -12.92 -8.49
CA ARG A 109 20.62 -12.28 -9.77
C ARG A 109 21.83 -11.60 -10.41
N ILE A 110 22.61 -10.83 -9.63
CA ILE A 110 23.85 -10.20 -10.12
C ILE A 110 24.84 -11.25 -10.60
N GLN A 111 25.04 -12.34 -9.84
CA GLN A 111 25.96 -13.42 -10.24
C GLN A 111 25.54 -14.10 -11.54
N ARG A 112 24.24 -14.30 -11.73
CA ARG A 112 23.69 -14.96 -12.93
C ARG A 112 23.75 -14.07 -14.18
N GLN A 113 23.50 -12.76 -14.03
CA GLN A 113 23.42 -11.82 -15.16
C GLN A 113 24.73 -11.06 -15.40
N GLY A 114 25.67 -11.08 -14.45
CA GLY A 114 26.90 -10.32 -14.46
C GLY A 114 26.74 -8.88 -13.99
N LYS A 115 25.83 -8.11 -14.58
CA LYS A 115 25.44 -6.75 -14.15
C LYS A 115 24.00 -6.48 -14.49
N LEU A 116 23.37 -5.55 -13.78
CA LEU A 116 22.01 -5.11 -14.04
C LEU A 116 22.01 -3.76 -14.76
N SER A 117 20.99 -3.51 -15.58
CA SER A 117 20.78 -2.19 -16.17
C SER A 117 20.33 -1.17 -15.11
N GLU A 118 20.57 0.13 -15.39
CA GLU A 118 20.08 1.21 -14.51
C GLU A 118 18.58 1.12 -14.25
N GLN A 119 17.80 0.85 -15.30
CA GLN A 119 16.35 0.74 -15.18
C GLN A 119 15.94 -0.44 -14.31
N GLU A 120 16.55 -1.61 -14.53
CA GLU A 120 16.23 -2.83 -13.78
C GLU A 120 16.54 -2.66 -12.29
N ILE A 121 17.70 -2.13 -11.93
CA ILE A 121 18.04 -1.95 -10.51
C ILE A 121 17.15 -0.90 -9.84
N LEU A 122 16.81 0.20 -10.51
CA LEU A 122 15.92 1.21 -9.97
C LEU A 122 14.50 0.66 -9.78
N ASP A 123 13.99 -0.13 -10.73
CA ASP A 123 12.68 -0.78 -10.60
C ASP A 123 12.64 -1.74 -9.41
N LEU A 124 13.70 -2.54 -9.21
CA LEU A 124 13.81 -3.47 -8.10
C LEU A 124 13.91 -2.76 -6.74
N LEU A 125 14.61 -1.63 -6.67
CA LEU A 125 14.84 -0.96 -5.38
C LEU A 125 13.67 -0.12 -4.88
N GLY A 126 12.62 0.06 -5.66
CA GLY A 126 11.44 0.82 -5.23
C GLY A 126 10.91 0.37 -3.87
N GLY A 127 10.69 -0.95 -3.70
CA GLY A 127 10.22 -1.52 -2.44
C GLY A 127 11.25 -1.45 -1.28
N VAL A 128 12.56 -1.44 -1.61
CA VAL A 128 13.62 -1.26 -0.61
C VAL A 128 13.62 0.18 -0.09
N PHE A 129 13.44 1.17 -0.96
CA PHE A 129 13.28 2.56 -0.55
C PHE A 129 12.04 2.75 0.33
N ASP A 130 10.89 2.16 -0.07
CA ASP A 130 9.66 2.21 0.72
C ASP A 130 9.89 1.64 2.14
N ALA A 131 10.57 0.49 2.25
CA ALA A 131 10.91 -0.14 3.52
C ALA A 131 11.81 0.75 4.39
N LEU A 132 12.85 1.35 3.82
CA LEU A 132 13.78 2.21 4.55
C LEU A 132 13.11 3.53 5.00
N GLU A 133 12.31 4.17 4.14
CA GLU A 133 11.53 5.35 4.50
C GLU A 133 10.59 5.05 5.68
N TYR A 134 9.94 3.88 5.66
CA TYR A 134 9.09 3.42 6.75
C TYR A 134 9.88 3.21 8.05
N LEU A 135 11.03 2.51 8.01
CA LEU A 135 11.86 2.25 9.17
C LEU A 135 12.38 3.54 9.80
N HIS A 136 12.89 4.47 8.97
CA HIS A 136 13.41 5.76 9.44
C HIS A 136 12.33 6.69 9.99
N SER A 137 11.06 6.49 9.60
CA SER A 137 9.92 7.27 10.11
C SER A 137 9.37 6.78 11.46
N GLN A 138 9.88 5.67 12.00
CA GLN A 138 9.44 5.16 13.32
C GLN A 138 9.89 6.09 14.45
N ASN A 139 9.28 5.96 15.61
CA ASN A 139 9.68 6.71 16.80
C ASN A 139 9.95 5.75 17.99
N PRO A 140 11.21 5.51 18.36
CA PRO A 140 12.45 6.06 17.75
C PRO A 140 12.73 5.49 16.35
N PRO A 141 13.51 6.19 15.52
CA PRO A 141 13.90 5.72 14.18
C PRO A 141 14.65 4.39 14.24
N ILE A 142 14.37 3.51 13.28
CA ILE A 142 15.00 2.19 13.15
C ILE A 142 15.90 2.20 11.91
N PHE A 143 17.17 1.79 12.07
CA PHE A 143 18.15 1.72 11.01
C PHE A 143 18.50 0.27 10.72
N HIS A 144 18.59 -0.10 9.42
CA HIS A 144 18.81 -1.50 9.02
C HIS A 144 20.24 -1.98 9.26
N ARG A 145 21.25 -1.15 8.95
CA ARG A 145 22.68 -1.32 9.26
C ARG A 145 23.42 -2.45 8.54
N ASP A 146 22.75 -3.30 7.77
CA ASP A 146 23.37 -4.37 6.99
C ASP A 146 22.72 -4.48 5.59
N ILE A 147 22.59 -3.34 4.88
CA ILE A 147 22.05 -3.35 3.52
C ILE A 147 23.12 -3.82 2.56
N LYS A 148 22.82 -4.90 1.85
CA LYS A 148 23.70 -5.53 0.83
C LYS A 148 22.84 -6.38 -0.11
N PRO A 149 23.38 -6.77 -1.29
CA PRO A 149 22.60 -7.56 -2.24
C PRO A 149 22.04 -8.89 -1.70
N GLN A 150 22.72 -9.51 -0.73
CA GLN A 150 22.29 -10.76 -0.09
C GLN A 150 21.05 -10.56 0.79
N ASN A 151 20.85 -9.35 1.32
CA ASN A 151 19.74 -9.02 2.21
C ASN A 151 18.56 -8.40 1.47
N ILE A 152 18.55 -8.45 0.12
CA ILE A 152 17.43 -8.03 -0.72
C ILE A 152 16.93 -9.25 -1.48
N ARG A 153 15.71 -9.70 -1.16
CA ARG A 153 15.06 -10.82 -1.83
C ARG A 153 14.07 -10.34 -2.89
N ILE A 154 14.08 -11.02 -4.03
CA ILE A 154 13.21 -10.73 -5.18
C ILE A 154 12.29 -11.92 -5.37
N THR A 155 10.97 -11.71 -5.21
CA THR A 155 9.98 -12.78 -5.41
C THR A 155 9.80 -13.09 -6.90
N PRO A 156 9.20 -14.26 -7.25
CA PRO A 156 8.90 -14.58 -8.65
C PRO A 156 8.06 -13.52 -9.37
N GLU A 157 7.24 -12.77 -8.63
CA GLU A 157 6.42 -11.68 -9.15
C GLU A 157 7.19 -10.35 -9.29
N GLY A 158 8.49 -10.34 -9.00
CA GLY A 158 9.36 -9.17 -9.12
C GLY A 158 9.26 -8.17 -7.95
N ARG A 159 8.58 -8.53 -6.84
CA ARG A 159 8.57 -7.68 -5.64
C ARG A 159 9.86 -7.88 -4.84
N THR A 160 10.35 -6.80 -4.24
CA THR A 160 11.55 -6.82 -3.42
C THR A 160 11.22 -6.71 -1.93
N PHE A 161 11.96 -7.46 -1.13
CA PHE A 161 11.90 -7.43 0.33
C PHE A 161 13.29 -7.18 0.89
N LEU A 162 13.35 -6.33 1.90
CA LEU A 162 14.56 -6.11 2.68
C LEU A 162 14.50 -7.06 3.87
N VAL A 163 15.45 -8.00 3.94
CA VAL A 163 15.50 -9.07 4.94
C VAL A 163 16.77 -8.93 5.81
N ASP A 164 16.85 -9.70 6.89
CA ASP A 164 18.03 -9.79 7.78
C ASP A 164 18.51 -8.44 8.33
N PHE A 165 17.72 -7.90 9.24
CA PHE A 165 18.10 -6.69 9.98
C PHE A 165 19.39 -6.91 10.79
N GLY A 166 20.38 -6.07 10.60
CA GLY A 166 21.57 -6.02 11.43
C GLY A 166 21.34 -5.36 12.81
N ILE A 167 20.13 -5.51 13.38
CA ILE A 167 19.63 -4.77 14.55
C ILE A 167 20.25 -5.25 15.88
N ALA A 168 20.99 -6.35 15.91
CA ALA A 168 21.78 -6.74 17.10
C ALA A 168 22.62 -5.59 17.69
N LYS A 169 22.46 -4.38 17.17
CA LYS A 169 23.15 -3.12 17.51
C LYS A 169 22.22 -2.00 17.99
N VAL A 170 20.95 -2.27 18.37
CA VAL A 170 20.08 -1.26 18.98
C VAL A 170 20.43 -1.15 20.47
N GLY A 171 21.25 -0.22 20.81
CA GLY A 171 21.53 0.18 22.17
C GLY A 171 22.63 1.24 22.16
N GLY A 172 22.32 2.45 22.60
CA GLY A 172 23.32 3.47 22.97
C GLY A 172 24.12 3.01 24.20
N GLY A 173 24.71 1.83 24.12
CA GLY A 173 25.64 1.26 25.09
C GLY A 173 26.95 1.00 24.37
N THR A 174 28.01 1.60 24.87
CA THR A 174 29.41 1.31 24.56
C THR A 174 29.72 -0.16 24.76
N THR A 175 29.44 -1.01 23.75
CA THR A 175 29.94 -2.39 23.77
C THR A 175 30.99 -2.55 22.69
N THR A 176 32.19 -2.84 23.16
CA THR A 176 33.48 -3.02 22.48
C THR A 176 33.55 -4.12 21.41
N THR A 177 32.42 -4.66 20.94
CA THR A 177 32.33 -5.78 19.97
C THR A 177 31.81 -5.38 18.60
N SER A 178 31.51 -4.10 18.35
CA SER A 178 30.82 -3.65 17.13
C SER A 178 31.68 -3.61 15.85
N SER A 179 33.00 -3.63 15.94
CA SER A 179 33.90 -3.56 14.79
C SER A 179 33.96 -4.87 13.96
N ARG A 180 33.46 -6.00 14.48
CA ARG A 180 33.50 -7.31 13.79
C ARG A 180 32.26 -7.62 12.93
N ALA A 181 31.24 -6.77 12.95
CA ALA A 181 29.97 -7.03 12.26
C ALA A 181 29.74 -6.15 11.00
N ALA A 182 30.73 -5.39 10.58
CA ALA A 182 30.68 -4.67 9.30
C ALA A 182 30.87 -5.65 8.15
N THR A 183 30.06 -5.54 7.10
CA THR A 183 30.21 -6.33 5.86
C THR A 183 30.94 -5.48 4.83
N PRO A 184 32.27 -5.63 4.66
CA PRO A 184 32.99 -4.90 3.62
C PRO A 184 32.51 -5.32 2.23
N PRO A 185 32.41 -4.42 1.27
CA PRO A 185 32.65 -2.97 1.29
C PRO A 185 31.38 -2.12 1.57
N PHE A 186 30.25 -2.74 1.94
CA PHE A 186 28.95 -2.07 2.07
C PHE A 186 28.85 -1.19 3.33
N ALA A 187 29.64 -1.48 4.37
CA ALA A 187 29.60 -0.74 5.63
C ALA A 187 30.23 0.66 5.49
N PRO A 188 29.56 1.72 5.94
CA PRO A 188 30.10 3.08 5.91
C PRO A 188 31.19 3.32 6.98
N PRO A 189 31.99 4.41 6.88
CA PRO A 189 33.11 4.68 7.80
C PRO A 189 32.71 4.71 9.28
N GLU A 190 31.56 5.29 9.57
CA GLU A 190 31.04 5.39 10.94
C GLU A 190 30.76 4.03 11.60
N GLN A 191 30.53 2.97 10.83
CA GLN A 191 30.35 1.61 11.38
C GLN A 191 31.66 0.95 11.86
N TYR A 192 32.81 1.44 11.42
CA TYR A 192 34.13 0.95 11.84
C TYR A 192 34.66 1.67 13.07
N ARG A 193 34.07 2.79 13.48
CA ARG A 193 34.52 3.57 14.63
C ARG A 193 33.89 3.06 15.92
N MET A 194 34.66 2.97 17.00
CA MET A 194 34.21 2.44 18.30
C MET A 194 33.04 3.25 18.93
N ALA A 195 32.90 4.53 18.62
CA ALA A 195 31.83 5.41 19.08
C ALA A 195 30.97 5.93 17.92
N GLY A 196 30.97 5.27 16.77
CA GLY A 196 30.26 5.73 15.58
C GLY A 196 28.75 5.55 15.73
N GLU A 197 28.01 6.62 15.84
CA GLU A 197 26.56 6.61 15.78
C GLU A 197 26.12 6.38 14.33
N THR A 198 25.42 5.27 14.09
CA THR A 198 24.79 4.98 12.81
C THR A 198 23.40 5.60 12.74
N ASP A 199 23.05 6.17 11.59
CA ASP A 199 21.77 6.81 11.33
C ASP A 199 21.25 6.46 9.92
N ASP A 200 20.26 7.19 9.43
CA ASP A 200 19.67 7.05 8.09
C ASP A 200 20.70 7.21 6.95
N LYS A 201 21.77 8.01 7.18
CA LYS A 201 22.85 8.21 6.20
C LYS A 201 23.79 7.01 6.12
N SER A 202 23.84 6.19 7.16
CA SER A 202 24.58 4.92 7.14
C SER A 202 23.90 3.91 6.23
N ASP A 203 22.57 3.76 6.31
CA ASP A 203 21.78 2.93 5.41
C ASP A 203 21.84 3.43 3.97
N GLN A 204 21.91 4.75 3.78
CA GLN A 204 22.04 5.40 2.48
C GLN A 204 23.36 5.02 1.78
N TYR A 205 24.50 5.02 2.50
CA TYR A 205 25.79 4.59 1.97
C TYR A 205 25.75 3.12 1.54
N ALA A 206 25.23 2.25 2.41
CA ALA A 206 25.14 0.82 2.15
C ALA A 206 24.24 0.50 0.94
N LEU A 207 23.11 1.20 0.79
CA LEU A 207 22.24 1.08 -0.37
C LEU A 207 22.92 1.60 -1.65
N ALA A 208 23.64 2.73 -1.57
CA ALA A 208 24.38 3.26 -2.71
C ALA A 208 25.49 2.29 -3.18
N MET A 209 26.19 1.65 -2.24
CA MET A 209 27.19 0.61 -2.58
C MET A 209 26.51 -0.63 -3.19
N THR A 210 25.33 -1.01 -2.71
CA THR A 210 24.51 -2.08 -3.30
C THR A 210 24.14 -1.77 -4.75
N ILE A 211 23.75 -0.53 -5.05
CA ILE A 211 23.46 -0.07 -6.42
C ILE A 211 24.72 -0.10 -7.28
N TYR A 212 25.83 0.40 -6.75
CA TYR A 212 27.12 0.38 -7.45
C TYR A 212 27.53 -1.05 -7.86
N VAL A 213 27.44 -2.00 -6.92
CA VAL A 213 27.76 -3.42 -7.18
C VAL A 213 26.80 -4.02 -8.21
N ALA A 214 25.51 -3.70 -8.15
CA ALA A 214 24.53 -4.21 -9.09
C ALA A 214 24.77 -3.69 -10.53
N LEU A 215 25.13 -2.42 -10.67
CA LEU A 215 25.41 -1.80 -11.97
C LEU A 215 26.73 -2.25 -12.57
N THR A 216 27.75 -2.49 -11.74
CA THR A 216 29.09 -2.88 -12.21
C THR A 216 29.26 -4.40 -12.35
N GLY A 217 28.44 -5.18 -11.65
CA GLY A 217 28.58 -6.63 -11.51
C GLY A 217 29.80 -7.04 -10.67
N ARG A 218 30.48 -6.09 -10.03
CA ARG A 218 31.72 -6.32 -9.31
C ARG A 218 31.67 -5.76 -7.90
N VAL A 219 32.12 -6.55 -6.94
CA VAL A 219 32.41 -6.06 -5.58
C VAL A 219 33.78 -5.39 -5.63
N PRO A 220 33.88 -4.09 -5.28
CA PRO A 220 35.15 -3.40 -5.33
C PRO A 220 36.11 -3.97 -4.27
N THR A 221 37.31 -4.34 -4.69
CA THR A 221 38.39 -4.79 -3.80
C THR A 221 39.18 -3.60 -3.30
N HIS A 222 39.58 -3.65 -2.04
CA HIS A 222 40.34 -2.56 -1.36
C HIS A 222 39.63 -1.21 -1.33
N ALA A 223 38.29 -1.21 -1.44
CA ALA A 223 37.45 -0.02 -1.40
C ALA A 223 36.57 0.02 -0.15
N GLU A 224 36.94 -0.71 0.89
CA GLU A 224 36.31 -0.58 2.21
C GLU A 224 36.42 0.84 2.74
N ALA A 225 35.40 1.32 3.43
CA ALA A 225 35.33 2.70 3.87
C ALA A 225 36.55 3.20 4.66
N PRO A 226 37.20 2.42 5.57
CA PRO A 226 38.44 2.84 6.23
C PRO A 226 39.61 3.05 5.27
N LEU A 227 39.78 2.20 4.25
CA LEU A 227 40.85 2.34 3.27
C LEU A 227 40.63 3.56 2.38
N ARG A 228 39.39 3.83 2.00
CA ARG A 228 39.02 5.03 1.26
C ARG A 228 39.27 6.30 2.08
N GLU A 229 38.89 6.29 3.36
CA GLU A 229 39.11 7.40 4.29
C GLU A 229 40.61 7.68 4.45
N GLN A 230 41.42 6.65 4.65
CA GLN A 230 42.87 6.77 4.77
C GLN A 230 43.50 7.33 3.48
N ALA A 231 43.13 6.83 2.31
CA ALA A 231 43.66 7.31 1.03
C ALA A 231 43.32 8.80 0.82
N ILE A 232 42.04 9.18 1.00
CA ILE A 232 41.57 10.55 0.80
C ILE A 232 42.24 11.51 1.78
N THR A 233 42.38 11.12 3.06
CA THR A 233 43.04 11.92 4.09
C THR A 233 44.54 12.13 3.80
N ALA A 234 45.17 11.13 3.20
CA ALA A 234 46.57 11.20 2.75
C ALA A 234 46.74 11.96 1.43
N GLY A 235 45.68 12.51 0.84
CA GLY A 235 45.74 13.21 -0.46
C GLY A 235 45.84 12.28 -1.67
N ASN A 236 45.67 10.98 -1.49
CA ASN A 236 45.67 9.99 -2.57
C ASN A 236 44.28 9.89 -3.23
N PRO A 237 44.18 9.40 -4.48
CA PRO A 237 42.93 9.11 -5.14
C PRO A 237 42.07 8.13 -4.34
N ASP A 238 40.73 8.33 -4.36
CA ASP A 238 39.77 7.38 -3.76
C ASP A 238 39.94 6.00 -4.43
N PRO A 239 40.18 4.93 -3.65
CA PRO A 239 40.28 3.57 -4.20
C PRO A 239 39.01 3.06 -4.89
N LEU A 240 37.84 3.64 -4.57
CA LEU A 240 36.59 3.32 -5.26
C LEU A 240 36.61 3.89 -6.68
N GLU A 241 36.67 3.02 -7.65
CA GLU A 241 36.69 3.41 -9.06
C GLU A 241 35.39 4.15 -9.44
N PRO A 242 35.48 5.32 -10.11
CA PRO A 242 34.29 6.05 -10.56
C PRO A 242 33.44 5.19 -11.50
N ILE A 243 32.11 5.15 -11.23
CA ILE A 243 31.19 4.26 -11.97
C ILE A 243 31.16 4.56 -13.48
N GLU A 244 31.41 5.80 -13.88
CA GLU A 244 31.49 6.22 -15.27
C GLU A 244 32.64 5.57 -16.06
N LYS A 245 33.67 5.10 -15.37
CA LYS A 245 34.78 4.35 -16.01
C LYS A 245 34.39 2.90 -16.27
N LEU A 246 33.60 2.30 -15.38
CA LEU A 246 33.17 0.90 -15.43
C LEU A 246 31.91 0.70 -16.27
N VAL A 247 30.99 1.65 -16.19
CA VAL A 247 29.66 1.57 -16.83
C VAL A 247 29.32 2.94 -17.44
N PRO A 248 29.87 3.28 -18.61
CA PRO A 248 29.67 4.59 -19.25
C PRO A 248 28.21 4.89 -19.62
N GLU A 249 27.37 3.87 -19.76
CA GLU A 249 25.96 3.98 -20.09
C GLU A 249 25.07 4.47 -18.92
N VAL A 250 25.54 4.44 -17.67
CA VAL A 250 24.79 4.95 -16.52
C VAL A 250 24.55 6.45 -16.67
N SER A 251 23.33 6.88 -16.42
CA SER A 251 22.93 8.28 -16.58
C SER A 251 23.73 9.23 -15.69
N PRO A 252 23.98 10.49 -16.12
CA PRO A 252 24.68 11.49 -15.32
C PRO A 252 24.00 11.74 -13.97
N ARG A 253 22.70 11.60 -13.91
CA ARG A 253 21.89 11.73 -12.70
C ARG A 253 22.26 10.66 -11.67
N VAL A 254 22.24 9.38 -12.05
CA VAL A 254 22.55 8.26 -11.15
C VAL A 254 24.02 8.32 -10.73
N ARG A 255 24.95 8.64 -11.63
CA ARG A 255 26.37 8.86 -11.28
C ARG A 255 26.52 9.91 -10.18
N LYS A 256 25.89 11.08 -10.35
CA LYS A 256 25.94 12.18 -9.36
C LYS A 256 25.32 11.77 -8.03
N ALA A 257 24.20 11.06 -8.05
CA ALA A 257 23.53 10.59 -6.83
C ALA A 257 24.40 9.56 -6.08
N LEU A 258 24.96 8.57 -6.78
CA LEU A 258 25.86 7.58 -6.18
C LEU A 258 27.12 8.23 -5.62
N LYS A 259 27.79 9.11 -6.37
CA LYS A 259 28.95 9.84 -5.89
C LYS A 259 28.69 10.58 -4.58
N ARG A 260 27.52 11.23 -4.45
CA ARG A 260 27.13 11.93 -3.24
C ARG A 260 26.81 10.96 -2.09
N ALA A 261 26.03 9.92 -2.33
CA ALA A 261 25.62 8.95 -1.31
C ALA A 261 26.78 8.11 -0.78
N LEU A 262 27.83 7.87 -1.61
CA LEU A 262 29.06 7.17 -1.28
C LEU A 262 30.15 8.08 -0.69
N SER A 263 29.84 9.33 -0.37
CA SER A 263 30.78 10.22 0.31
C SER A 263 31.25 9.62 1.63
N ILE A 264 32.57 9.69 1.88
CA ILE A 264 33.16 9.29 3.17
C ILE A 264 32.69 10.23 4.27
N ASP A 265 32.65 11.54 3.99
CA ASP A 265 32.01 12.49 4.90
C ASP A 265 30.48 12.30 4.91
N LYS A 266 29.98 11.84 6.03
CA LYS A 266 28.56 11.61 6.29
C LYS A 266 27.70 12.86 6.06
N ASN A 267 28.20 14.07 6.36
CA ASN A 267 27.44 15.30 6.21
C ASN A 267 27.28 15.74 4.76
N SER A 268 28.13 15.27 3.88
CA SER A 268 28.05 15.51 2.44
C SER A 268 26.99 14.65 1.73
N ARG A 269 26.50 13.58 2.38
CA ARG A 269 25.43 12.70 1.86
C ARG A 269 24.09 13.44 1.79
N PHE A 270 23.03 12.78 1.36
CA PHE A 270 21.69 13.37 1.31
C PHE A 270 21.11 13.53 2.74
N PRO A 271 20.21 14.50 2.97
CA PRO A 271 19.58 14.71 4.27
C PRO A 271 18.71 13.52 4.73
N SER A 272 18.17 12.73 3.79
CA SER A 272 17.34 11.57 4.07
C SER A 272 17.38 10.55 2.93
N ILE A 273 16.92 9.34 3.19
CA ILE A 273 16.76 8.28 2.18
C ILE A 273 15.78 8.71 1.07
N ALA A 274 14.74 9.48 1.40
CA ALA A 274 13.77 10.02 0.46
C ALA A 274 14.41 11.02 -0.54
N GLU A 275 15.31 11.89 -0.06
CA GLU A 275 16.04 12.81 -0.94
C GLU A 275 17.08 12.07 -1.82
N PHE A 276 17.69 10.98 -1.33
CA PHE A 276 18.52 10.10 -2.15
C PHE A 276 17.69 9.42 -3.25
N ARG A 277 16.54 8.85 -2.89
CA ARG A 277 15.58 8.28 -3.85
C ARG A 277 15.22 9.28 -4.95
N LYS A 278 14.81 10.49 -4.57
CA LYS A 278 14.45 11.57 -5.49
C LYS A 278 15.59 11.94 -6.45
N ALA A 279 16.83 11.88 -5.98
CA ALA A 279 17.99 12.14 -6.83
C ALA A 279 18.28 11.03 -7.83
N LEU A 280 17.92 9.77 -7.53
CA LEU A 280 18.08 8.61 -8.41
C LEU A 280 17.00 8.54 -9.50
N TYR A 281 15.75 8.92 -9.15
CA TYR A 281 14.63 8.84 -10.10
C TYR A 281 14.46 10.17 -10.85
N PRO A 282 14.04 10.15 -12.14
CA PRO A 282 13.80 11.39 -12.87
C PRO A 282 12.75 12.22 -12.14
N PRO A 283 12.90 13.55 -12.09
CA PRO A 283 11.83 14.39 -11.60
C PRO A 283 10.58 14.12 -12.43
N LEU A 284 9.47 13.86 -11.77
CA LEU A 284 8.15 13.95 -12.39
C LEU A 284 8.08 15.36 -12.96
N VAL A 285 8.05 15.47 -14.29
CA VAL A 285 8.11 16.73 -15.03
C VAL A 285 7.00 17.64 -14.56
N ALA A 286 7.29 18.51 -13.61
CA ALA A 286 6.50 19.67 -13.29
C ALA A 286 7.05 20.83 -14.13
N GLY A 287 6.31 21.18 -15.22
CA GLY A 287 6.38 22.48 -15.82
C GLY A 287 7.64 22.83 -16.62
N LEU A 288 7.81 22.29 -17.80
CA LEU A 288 8.53 23.00 -18.84
C LEU A 288 7.69 24.21 -19.28
N THR A 289 8.26 25.42 -19.17
CA THR A 289 7.63 26.61 -19.73
C THR A 289 7.50 26.46 -21.25
N ARG A 290 6.44 27.06 -21.84
CA ARG A 290 6.13 26.98 -23.28
C ARG A 290 7.33 27.33 -24.19
N ARG A 291 8.27 28.18 -23.74
CA ARG A 291 9.50 28.53 -24.46
C ARG A 291 10.57 27.43 -24.45
N GLN A 292 10.70 26.67 -23.35
CA GLN A 292 11.64 25.55 -23.26
C GLN A 292 11.16 24.33 -24.08
N LEU A 293 9.85 24.15 -24.19
CA LEU A 293 9.25 23.12 -25.05
C LEU A 293 9.53 23.40 -26.55
N ILE A 294 9.45 24.66 -26.98
CA ILE A 294 9.71 25.06 -28.38
C ILE A 294 11.18 24.94 -28.75
N ALA A 295 12.11 25.24 -27.83
CA ALA A 295 13.54 25.12 -28.04
C ALA A 295 14.03 23.65 -28.11
N ALA A 296 13.39 22.76 -27.35
CA ALA A 296 13.69 21.31 -27.38
C ALA A 296 13.15 20.61 -28.64
N ILE A 297 12.10 21.15 -29.25
CA ILE A 297 11.46 20.60 -30.47
C ILE A 297 12.26 20.96 -31.76
N ALA A 298 13.02 22.04 -31.74
CA ALA A 298 13.72 22.53 -32.92
C ALA A 298 15.11 21.91 -33.18
N GLY A 299 15.64 21.12 -32.26
CA GLY A 299 17.07 20.74 -32.28
C GLY A 299 17.44 19.27 -32.51
N THR A 300 16.54 18.25 -32.39
CA THR A 300 16.92 16.81 -32.58
C THR A 300 15.70 15.88 -32.70
N ALA A 301 14.70 16.21 -33.48
CA ALA A 301 13.32 15.82 -33.19
C ALA A 301 12.77 14.54 -33.84
N VAL A 302 13.51 13.70 -34.56
CA VAL A 302 12.84 12.56 -35.24
C VAL A 302 13.22 11.18 -34.65
N GLY A 303 14.40 11.01 -34.09
CA GLY A 303 14.85 9.70 -33.58
C GLY A 303 14.52 9.45 -32.09
N ILE A 304 14.67 10.47 -31.25
CA ILE A 304 14.55 10.33 -29.78
C ILE A 304 13.08 10.40 -29.33
N GLY A 305 12.23 11.12 -30.06
CA GLY A 305 10.79 11.26 -29.76
C GLY A 305 10.03 9.94 -29.86
N ILE A 306 10.37 9.09 -30.82
CA ILE A 306 9.69 7.79 -31.03
C ILE A 306 10.08 6.78 -29.96
N VAL A 307 11.35 6.73 -29.56
CA VAL A 307 11.83 5.81 -28.52
C VAL A 307 11.36 6.25 -27.14
N SER A 308 11.34 7.57 -26.86
CA SER A 308 10.83 8.09 -25.57
C SER A 308 9.32 7.96 -25.47
N PHE A 309 8.57 8.16 -26.55
CA PHE A 309 7.12 7.98 -26.56
C PHE A 309 6.74 6.49 -26.45
N ALA A 310 7.43 5.60 -27.16
CA ALA A 310 7.24 4.16 -27.03
C ALA A 310 7.63 3.66 -25.62
N GLY A 311 8.75 4.11 -25.08
CA GLY A 311 9.17 3.81 -23.70
C GLY A 311 8.17 4.34 -22.65
N TYR A 312 7.67 5.56 -22.82
CA TYR A 312 6.61 6.12 -21.98
C TYR A 312 5.29 5.34 -22.09
N GLN A 313 4.90 4.93 -23.30
CA GLN A 313 3.71 4.10 -23.49
C GLN A 313 3.88 2.72 -22.84
N VAL A 314 5.03 2.07 -23.01
CA VAL A 314 5.33 0.77 -22.37
C VAL A 314 5.35 0.90 -20.85
N TRP A 315 5.97 1.96 -20.30
CA TRP A 315 5.94 2.23 -18.85
C TRP A 315 4.52 2.51 -18.35
N LYS A 316 3.77 3.35 -19.07
CA LYS A 316 2.34 3.61 -18.81
C LYS A 316 1.53 2.31 -18.82
N TRP A 317 1.82 1.41 -19.75
CA TRP A 317 1.13 0.12 -19.90
C TRP A 317 1.43 -0.87 -18.76
N ARG A 318 2.54 -0.69 -18.05
CA ARG A 318 2.96 -1.55 -16.94
C ARG A 318 2.47 -1.07 -15.57
N GLN A 319 1.88 0.12 -15.45
CA GLN A 319 1.34 0.61 -14.17
C GLN A 319 -0.01 -0.07 -13.86
N PRO A 320 -0.16 -0.72 -12.70
CA PRO A 320 -1.40 -1.43 -12.35
C PRO A 320 -2.58 -0.49 -12.12
N LEU A 321 -2.34 0.78 -11.74
CA LEU A 321 -3.34 1.85 -11.62
C LEU A 321 -2.77 3.12 -12.23
N TRP A 322 -3.32 3.55 -13.37
CA TRP A 322 -2.84 4.69 -14.16
C TRP A 322 -3.88 5.80 -14.23
N LEU A 323 -3.49 7.04 -13.90
CA LEU A 323 -4.35 8.21 -14.07
C LEU A 323 -4.60 8.49 -15.57
N VAL A 324 -5.85 8.40 -16.00
CA VAL A 324 -6.28 8.67 -17.37
C VAL A 324 -6.63 10.13 -17.54
N THR A 325 -7.46 10.68 -16.63
CA THR A 325 -7.91 12.05 -16.69
C THR A 325 -8.30 12.59 -15.32
N GLU A 326 -8.28 13.91 -15.19
CA GLU A 326 -8.76 14.66 -14.03
C GLU A 326 -9.88 15.59 -14.49
N LEU A 327 -11.07 15.45 -13.86
CA LEU A 327 -12.26 16.25 -14.16
C LEU A 327 -12.34 17.38 -13.15
N LYS A 328 -12.39 18.62 -13.64
CA LYS A 328 -12.45 19.86 -12.85
C LYS A 328 -13.68 20.67 -13.20
N GLY A 329 -14.24 21.34 -12.19
CA GLY A 329 -15.36 22.23 -12.41
C GLY A 329 -16.35 22.33 -11.26
N HIS A 330 -16.38 21.37 -10.29
CA HIS A 330 -17.12 21.59 -9.05
C HIS A 330 -16.55 22.80 -8.29
N GLY A 331 -17.41 23.51 -7.59
CA GLY A 331 -17.06 24.67 -6.77
C GLY A 331 -16.81 24.34 -5.29
N ALA A 332 -16.88 23.05 -4.93
CA ALA A 332 -16.57 22.53 -3.60
C ALA A 332 -16.25 21.04 -3.68
N GLY A 333 -15.78 20.45 -2.58
CA GLY A 333 -15.35 19.05 -2.53
C GLY A 333 -16.37 18.07 -3.09
N VAL A 334 -15.88 17.11 -3.89
CA VAL A 334 -16.69 16.06 -4.50
C VAL A 334 -16.88 14.93 -3.51
N THR A 335 -18.13 14.64 -3.15
CA THR A 335 -18.52 13.73 -2.08
C THR A 335 -18.79 12.31 -2.55
N TRP A 336 -19.17 12.14 -3.82
CA TRP A 336 -19.52 10.85 -4.41
C TRP A 336 -19.29 10.82 -5.91
N VAL A 337 -19.00 9.62 -6.43
CA VAL A 337 -18.88 9.33 -7.86
C VAL A 337 -19.55 8.01 -8.20
N ALA A 338 -20.02 7.90 -9.45
CA ALA A 338 -20.55 6.68 -10.04
C ALA A 338 -20.32 6.66 -11.55
N PHE A 339 -20.08 5.50 -12.16
CA PHE A 339 -20.13 5.35 -13.62
C PHE A 339 -21.55 5.04 -14.06
N THR A 340 -21.95 5.51 -15.24
CA THR A 340 -23.18 5.03 -15.91
C THR A 340 -23.08 3.56 -16.28
N PRO A 341 -24.21 2.84 -16.49
CA PRO A 341 -24.19 1.40 -16.80
C PRO A 341 -23.43 1.03 -18.07
N ASP A 342 -23.38 1.96 -19.04
CA ASP A 342 -22.57 1.83 -20.27
C ASP A 342 -21.09 2.14 -20.06
N GLY A 343 -20.70 2.70 -18.90
CA GLY A 343 -19.34 3.13 -18.61
C GLY A 343 -18.87 4.37 -19.36
N GLU A 344 -19.76 5.03 -20.13
CA GLU A 344 -19.41 6.16 -20.99
C GLU A 344 -19.37 7.48 -20.23
N ARG A 345 -20.08 7.60 -19.12
CA ARG A 345 -20.16 8.81 -18.30
C ARG A 345 -19.78 8.56 -16.86
N VAL A 346 -19.32 9.60 -16.20
CA VAL A 346 -19.16 9.66 -14.75
C VAL A 346 -20.18 10.65 -14.19
N LEU A 347 -20.85 10.26 -13.14
CA LEU A 347 -21.74 11.10 -12.34
C LEU A 347 -21.03 11.47 -11.04
N SER A 348 -21.21 12.70 -10.57
CA SER A 348 -20.62 13.17 -9.32
C SER A 348 -21.59 13.99 -8.49
N ALA A 349 -21.48 13.86 -7.16
CA ALA A 349 -22.13 14.72 -6.18
C ALA A 349 -21.10 15.60 -5.49
N SER A 350 -21.52 16.79 -5.03
CA SER A 350 -20.60 17.72 -4.37
C SER A 350 -21.25 18.51 -3.26
N HIS A 351 -20.40 19.05 -2.39
CA HIS A 351 -20.75 20.08 -1.42
C HIS A 351 -21.23 21.38 -2.08
N ASP A 352 -21.00 21.59 -3.39
CA ASP A 352 -21.54 22.70 -4.17
C ASP A 352 -23.04 22.59 -4.46
N LYS A 353 -23.74 21.59 -3.85
CA LYS A 353 -25.17 21.31 -3.95
C LYS A 353 -25.63 20.81 -5.32
N THR A 354 -24.69 20.44 -6.19
CA THR A 354 -25.00 19.97 -7.54
C THR A 354 -24.64 18.51 -7.74
N VAL A 355 -25.33 17.87 -8.67
CA VAL A 355 -24.91 16.63 -9.33
C VAL A 355 -24.46 16.98 -10.73
N ARG A 356 -23.34 16.39 -11.19
CA ARG A 356 -22.83 16.64 -12.55
C ARG A 356 -22.67 15.36 -13.33
N VAL A 357 -22.84 15.48 -14.65
CA VAL A 357 -22.66 14.43 -15.64
C VAL A 357 -21.45 14.79 -16.50
N TRP A 358 -20.49 13.87 -16.60
CA TRP A 358 -19.23 14.09 -17.28
C TRP A 358 -19.01 13.10 -18.41
N ASP A 359 -18.65 13.60 -19.61
CA ASP A 359 -17.90 12.80 -20.58
C ASP A 359 -16.44 12.76 -20.11
N TRP A 360 -16.09 11.70 -19.39
CA TRP A 360 -14.77 11.62 -18.75
C TRP A 360 -13.63 11.41 -19.75
N ARG A 361 -13.92 10.84 -20.95
CA ARG A 361 -12.92 10.71 -22.01
C ARG A 361 -12.54 12.06 -22.64
N LYS A 362 -13.49 12.97 -22.72
CA LYS A 362 -13.26 14.35 -23.22
C LYS A 362 -12.96 15.34 -22.10
N SER A 363 -12.96 14.88 -20.83
CA SER A 363 -12.80 15.74 -19.65
C SER A 363 -13.81 16.92 -19.62
N LYS A 364 -15.05 16.66 -20.06
CA LYS A 364 -16.08 17.69 -20.23
C LYS A 364 -17.28 17.44 -19.32
N CYS A 365 -17.69 18.48 -18.59
CA CYS A 365 -18.99 18.48 -17.92
C CYS A 365 -20.09 18.69 -18.97
N GLU A 366 -20.97 17.72 -19.12
CA GLU A 366 -22.08 17.78 -20.08
C GLU A 366 -23.34 18.40 -19.48
N ARG A 367 -23.59 18.12 -18.18
CA ARG A 367 -24.79 18.61 -17.48
C ARG A 367 -24.50 18.91 -16.01
N ILE A 368 -25.30 19.85 -15.47
CA ILE A 368 -25.33 20.21 -14.06
C ILE A 368 -26.77 20.10 -13.61
N LEU A 369 -27.05 19.14 -12.70
CA LEU A 369 -28.36 18.92 -12.12
C LEU A 369 -28.46 19.77 -10.85
N LYS A 370 -29.30 20.79 -10.89
CA LYS A 370 -29.50 21.76 -9.79
C LYS A 370 -30.87 21.55 -9.16
N GLY A 371 -30.96 21.72 -7.85
CA GLY A 371 -32.22 21.62 -7.11
C GLY A 371 -32.04 21.39 -5.62
N HIS A 372 -31.01 20.65 -5.20
CA HIS A 372 -30.70 20.52 -3.78
C HIS A 372 -30.31 21.86 -3.17
N THR A 373 -30.76 22.09 -1.93
CA THR A 373 -30.53 23.33 -1.19
C THR A 373 -29.35 23.25 -0.24
N ASP A 374 -28.82 22.02 0.01
CA ASP A 374 -27.64 21.77 0.80
C ASP A 374 -26.75 20.70 0.12
N SER A 375 -25.63 20.38 0.70
CA SER A 375 -24.62 19.43 0.24
C SER A 375 -25.20 18.11 -0.25
N VAL A 376 -24.88 17.69 -1.49
CA VAL A 376 -25.23 16.37 -1.99
C VAL A 376 -24.17 15.38 -1.53
N ARG A 377 -24.58 14.34 -0.80
CA ARG A 377 -23.66 13.42 -0.13
C ARG A 377 -23.43 12.13 -0.89
N CYS A 378 -24.45 11.58 -1.51
CA CYS A 378 -24.41 10.27 -2.13
C CYS A 378 -25.18 10.26 -3.44
N LEU A 379 -24.76 9.37 -4.35
CA LEU A 379 -25.46 9.03 -5.59
C LEU A 379 -25.62 7.52 -5.69
N ALA A 380 -26.68 7.07 -6.32
CA ALA A 380 -26.87 5.70 -6.77
C ALA A 380 -27.60 5.68 -8.12
N LEU A 381 -27.28 4.69 -8.95
CA LEU A 381 -28.00 4.46 -10.21
C LEU A 381 -29.24 3.62 -9.92
N LEU A 382 -30.40 4.07 -10.36
CA LEU A 382 -31.65 3.35 -10.12
C LEU A 382 -32.02 2.45 -11.30
N LYS A 383 -31.94 2.96 -12.51
CA LYS A 383 -32.16 2.26 -13.77
C LYS A 383 -31.20 2.83 -14.83
N SER A 384 -31.28 2.35 -16.06
CA SER A 384 -30.34 2.71 -17.13
C SER A 384 -30.16 4.23 -17.35
N ASN A 385 -31.18 5.02 -17.11
CA ASN A 385 -31.18 6.49 -17.33
C ASN A 385 -31.49 7.31 -16.06
N LEU A 386 -31.77 6.66 -14.91
CA LEU A 386 -32.13 7.36 -13.66
C LEU A 386 -30.98 7.30 -12.66
N VAL A 387 -30.68 8.46 -12.08
CA VAL A 387 -29.79 8.60 -10.93
C VAL A 387 -30.54 9.17 -9.74
N VAL A 388 -30.22 8.65 -8.58
CA VAL A 388 -30.78 9.12 -7.30
C VAL A 388 -29.68 9.83 -6.52
N SER A 389 -30.01 10.98 -5.93
CA SER A 389 -29.11 11.76 -5.06
C SER A 389 -29.71 11.93 -3.67
N ALA A 390 -28.89 11.86 -2.62
CA ALA A 390 -29.27 12.15 -1.24
C ALA A 390 -28.44 13.35 -0.73
N SER A 391 -29.12 14.25 -0.01
CA SER A 391 -28.53 15.51 0.45
C SER A 391 -28.77 15.78 1.94
N TRP A 392 -27.96 16.66 2.48
CA TRP A 392 -28.14 17.23 3.80
C TRP A 392 -29.39 18.12 3.92
N ASP A 393 -30.02 18.49 2.79
CA ASP A 393 -31.34 19.13 2.79
C ASP A 393 -32.48 18.19 3.22
N GLY A 394 -32.15 16.92 3.56
CA GLY A 394 -33.10 15.90 4.01
C GLY A 394 -33.93 15.29 2.89
N THR A 395 -33.62 15.57 1.63
CA THR A 395 -34.36 15.04 0.47
C THR A 395 -33.54 14.04 -0.33
N VAL A 396 -34.25 13.11 -0.94
CA VAL A 396 -33.74 12.24 -2.01
C VAL A 396 -34.40 12.67 -3.31
N ARG A 397 -33.61 12.92 -4.34
CA ARG A 397 -34.12 13.33 -5.66
C ARG A 397 -33.75 12.33 -6.72
N VAL A 398 -34.70 12.10 -7.63
CA VAL A 398 -34.53 11.23 -8.79
C VAL A 398 -34.43 12.10 -10.05
N TRP A 399 -33.40 11.83 -10.86
CA TRP A 399 -33.09 12.59 -12.07
C TRP A 399 -32.95 11.67 -13.26
N ASP A 400 -33.43 12.10 -14.41
CA ASP A 400 -32.94 11.55 -15.67
C ASP A 400 -31.60 12.23 -16.02
N TRP A 401 -30.48 11.50 -15.93
CA TRP A 401 -29.16 12.08 -16.16
C TRP A 401 -28.90 12.38 -17.64
N ARG A 402 -29.69 11.81 -18.57
CA ARG A 402 -29.56 12.07 -20.02
C ARG A 402 -30.25 13.37 -20.42
N THR A 403 -31.43 13.64 -19.89
CA THR A 403 -32.16 14.90 -20.18
C THR A 403 -31.74 16.01 -19.21
N GLY A 404 -31.38 15.67 -17.97
CA GLY A 404 -31.08 16.58 -16.88
C GLY A 404 -32.33 16.94 -16.04
N GLU A 405 -33.47 16.34 -16.34
CA GLU A 405 -34.74 16.64 -15.69
C GLU A 405 -34.88 15.92 -14.35
N GLN A 406 -35.41 16.64 -13.36
CA GLN A 406 -35.81 16.06 -12.09
C GLN A 406 -37.16 15.38 -12.23
N GLN A 407 -37.22 14.09 -11.94
CA GLN A 407 -38.44 13.28 -12.03
C GLN A 407 -39.28 13.36 -10.75
N THR A 408 -38.64 13.24 -9.58
CA THR A 408 -39.35 13.25 -8.30
C THR A 408 -38.45 13.67 -7.15
N THR A 409 -39.10 14.04 -6.02
CA THR A 409 -38.43 14.30 -4.74
C THR A 409 -39.09 13.48 -3.64
N LEU A 410 -38.30 12.68 -2.95
CA LEU A 410 -38.72 11.88 -1.78
C LEU A 410 -38.27 12.57 -0.49
N LYS A 411 -39.13 12.59 0.51
CA LYS A 411 -38.83 13.16 1.84
C LYS A 411 -38.90 12.07 2.91
N PRO A 412 -37.78 11.42 3.23
CA PRO A 412 -37.74 10.35 4.24
C PRO A 412 -37.97 10.83 5.66
N ASN A 413 -37.82 12.12 5.93
CA ASN A 413 -37.92 12.73 7.28
C ASN A 413 -36.90 12.11 8.25
N LEU A 414 -35.64 11.98 7.83
CA LEU A 414 -34.52 11.40 8.58
C LEU A 414 -33.46 12.44 8.97
N GLY A 415 -33.76 13.74 8.88
CA GLY A 415 -32.75 14.79 9.02
C GLY A 415 -31.77 14.79 7.86
N ARG A 416 -30.51 15.11 8.13
CA ARG A 416 -29.42 15.06 7.12
C ARG A 416 -29.19 13.64 6.65
N LEU A 417 -29.14 13.46 5.32
CA LEU A 417 -28.89 12.16 4.73
C LEU A 417 -27.39 11.96 4.50
N HIS A 418 -26.88 10.78 4.85
CA HIS A 418 -25.46 10.42 4.79
C HIS A 418 -25.17 9.24 3.87
N ALA A 419 -26.14 8.36 3.65
CA ALA A 419 -26.00 7.15 2.89
C ALA A 419 -27.15 6.93 1.92
N LEU A 420 -26.84 6.35 0.75
CA LEU A 420 -27.81 5.98 -0.27
C LEU A 420 -27.35 4.69 -0.94
N SER A 421 -28.24 3.77 -1.19
CA SER A 421 -27.96 2.54 -1.90
C SER A 421 -29.19 2.08 -2.70
N VAL A 422 -28.96 1.41 -3.82
CA VAL A 422 -30.00 0.80 -4.67
C VAL A 422 -29.68 -0.68 -4.81
N SER A 423 -30.71 -1.53 -4.76
CA SER A 423 -30.54 -2.97 -5.00
C SER A 423 -30.12 -3.23 -6.45
N ARG A 424 -29.44 -4.36 -6.69
CA ARG A 424 -28.90 -4.71 -8.02
C ARG A 424 -29.97 -4.85 -9.10
N ASP A 425 -31.17 -5.30 -8.71
CA ASP A 425 -32.35 -5.40 -9.59
C ASP A 425 -33.04 -4.05 -9.83
N GLY A 426 -32.64 -3.01 -9.09
CA GLY A 426 -33.21 -1.67 -9.15
C GLY A 426 -34.60 -1.54 -8.52
N ASN A 427 -35.09 -2.54 -7.76
CA ASN A 427 -36.44 -2.53 -7.18
C ASN A 427 -36.48 -1.89 -5.77
N TRP A 428 -35.34 -1.84 -5.08
CA TRP A 428 -35.25 -1.25 -3.75
C TRP A 428 -34.30 -0.04 -3.74
N LEU A 429 -34.72 0.99 -3.03
CA LEU A 429 -33.94 2.17 -2.71
C LEU A 429 -33.85 2.29 -1.18
N ALA A 430 -32.66 2.52 -0.65
CA ALA A 430 -32.41 2.77 0.77
C ALA A 430 -31.73 4.12 0.96
N ALA A 431 -32.25 4.96 1.86
CA ALA A 431 -31.59 6.17 2.32
C ALA A 431 -31.40 6.12 3.83
N GLY A 432 -30.20 6.49 4.28
CA GLY A 432 -29.79 6.54 5.69
C GLY A 432 -29.46 7.96 6.12
N GLY A 433 -29.85 8.32 7.32
CA GLY A 433 -29.64 9.64 7.88
C GLY A 433 -29.60 9.65 9.40
N GLU A 434 -29.74 10.84 9.99
CA GLU A 434 -29.69 11.03 11.45
C GLU A 434 -30.82 10.27 12.18
N GLY A 435 -32.01 10.15 11.57
CA GLY A 435 -33.18 9.49 12.15
C GLY A 435 -33.34 8.02 11.78
N GLY A 436 -32.38 7.39 11.09
CA GLY A 436 -32.40 5.97 10.73
C GLY A 436 -32.38 5.68 9.26
N VAL A 437 -33.13 4.66 8.81
CA VAL A 437 -33.20 4.20 7.41
C VAL A 437 -34.63 4.29 6.90
N CYS A 438 -34.77 4.73 5.65
CA CYS A 438 -35.99 4.64 4.88
C CYS A 438 -35.76 3.76 3.66
N LEU A 439 -36.62 2.76 3.49
CA LEU A 439 -36.57 1.79 2.39
C LEU A 439 -37.82 1.97 1.52
N TRP A 440 -37.63 2.16 0.23
CA TRP A 440 -38.68 2.18 -0.79
C TRP A 440 -38.59 0.94 -1.68
N HIS A 441 -39.68 0.23 -1.85
CA HIS A 441 -39.86 -0.68 -2.95
C HIS A 441 -40.55 0.07 -4.08
N LEU A 442 -40.05 0.01 -5.30
CA LEU A 442 -40.56 0.84 -6.40
C LEU A 442 -42.03 0.57 -6.78
N ASP A 443 -42.51 -0.65 -6.48
CA ASP A 443 -43.92 -1.04 -6.72
C ASP A 443 -44.81 -0.81 -5.50
N SER A 444 -44.29 -0.19 -4.41
CA SER A 444 -45.04 0.04 -3.16
C SER A 444 -45.17 1.53 -2.88
N GLU A 445 -46.38 1.98 -2.57
CA GLU A 445 -46.62 3.38 -2.25
C GLU A 445 -46.06 3.79 -0.88
N THR A 446 -45.93 2.83 0.05
CA THR A 446 -45.52 3.13 1.42
C THR A 446 -44.08 2.69 1.72
N PRO A 447 -43.20 3.64 2.12
CA PRO A 447 -41.87 3.31 2.54
C PRO A 447 -41.83 2.62 3.90
N LEU A 448 -40.88 1.68 4.06
CA LEU A 448 -40.56 1.09 5.37
C LEU A 448 -39.54 2.00 6.08
N ARG A 449 -39.86 2.46 7.26
CA ARG A 449 -38.99 3.29 8.10
C ARG A 449 -38.48 2.51 9.28
N LEU A 450 -37.13 2.56 9.50
CA LEU A 450 -36.47 1.93 10.63
C LEU A 450 -35.78 3.03 11.45
N THR A 451 -36.22 3.19 12.69
CA THR A 451 -35.69 4.19 13.61
C THR A 451 -34.40 3.69 14.26
N TRP A 452 -33.28 3.93 13.60
CA TRP A 452 -31.92 3.64 14.09
C TRP A 452 -31.14 4.94 14.19
N SER A 453 -30.22 5.02 15.15
CA SER A 453 -29.44 6.24 15.34
C SER A 453 -28.37 6.40 14.23
N HIS A 454 -28.30 7.58 13.65
CA HIS A 454 -27.20 8.11 12.83
C HIS A 454 -26.56 7.10 11.86
N VAL A 455 -27.30 6.72 10.83
CA VAL A 455 -26.82 5.80 9.78
C VAL A 455 -25.79 6.51 8.87
N ARG A 456 -24.62 5.90 8.72
CA ARG A 456 -23.49 6.47 7.97
C ARG A 456 -23.21 5.77 6.66
N SER A 457 -23.55 4.49 6.54
CA SER A 457 -23.29 3.69 5.34
C SER A 457 -24.37 2.64 5.10
N LEU A 458 -24.62 2.33 3.83
CA LEU A 458 -25.62 1.36 3.36
C LEU A 458 -25.06 0.55 2.20
N ALA A 459 -25.32 -0.75 2.16
CA ALA A 459 -25.03 -1.60 1.01
C ALA A 459 -26.09 -2.69 0.87
N PHE A 460 -26.67 -2.84 -0.33
CA PHE A 460 -27.52 -3.99 -0.63
C PHE A 460 -26.66 -5.21 -0.92
N HIS A 461 -27.10 -6.36 -0.42
CA HIS A 461 -26.53 -7.65 -0.77
C HIS A 461 -26.83 -7.99 -2.24
N PRO A 462 -25.89 -8.61 -2.99
CA PRO A 462 -26.06 -8.91 -4.43
C PRO A 462 -27.29 -9.77 -4.78
N ASN A 463 -27.82 -10.54 -3.79
CA ASN A 463 -29.06 -11.35 -3.98
C ASN A 463 -30.35 -10.54 -3.82
N ASN A 464 -30.29 -9.23 -3.55
CA ASN A 464 -31.42 -8.32 -3.35
C ASN A 464 -32.34 -8.68 -2.17
N GLN A 465 -31.92 -9.54 -1.22
CA GLN A 465 -32.74 -9.95 -0.08
C GLN A 465 -32.41 -9.21 1.21
N MET A 466 -31.22 -8.64 1.31
CA MET A 466 -30.72 -8.01 2.53
C MET A 466 -30.07 -6.66 2.24
N VAL A 467 -30.07 -5.80 3.24
CA VAL A 467 -29.29 -4.56 3.28
C VAL A 467 -28.44 -4.53 4.54
N ALA A 468 -27.14 -4.23 4.38
CA ALA A 468 -26.23 -3.94 5.47
C ALA A 468 -26.30 -2.45 5.81
N VAL A 469 -26.39 -2.14 7.10
CA VAL A 469 -26.51 -0.79 7.63
C VAL A 469 -25.41 -0.57 8.65
N GLY A 470 -24.56 0.44 8.42
CA GLY A 470 -23.53 0.87 9.34
C GLY A 470 -23.90 2.19 10.02
N ASP A 471 -23.74 2.25 11.33
CA ASP A 471 -24.10 3.41 12.13
C ASP A 471 -22.89 4.16 12.71
N SER A 472 -23.17 5.29 13.38
CA SER A 472 -22.16 6.13 14.03
C SER A 472 -21.56 5.51 15.29
N ALA A 473 -22.19 4.47 15.86
CA ALA A 473 -21.68 3.75 17.02
C ALA A 473 -20.73 2.58 16.64
N GLY A 474 -20.43 2.42 15.34
CA GLY A 474 -19.56 1.37 14.85
C GLY A 474 -20.24 0.01 14.66
N GLN A 475 -21.56 -0.04 14.75
CA GLN A 475 -22.31 -1.28 14.55
C GLN A 475 -22.68 -1.49 13.09
N ILE A 476 -22.67 -2.75 12.66
CA ILE A 476 -23.27 -3.20 11.41
C ILE A 476 -24.49 -4.04 11.74
N ARG A 477 -25.59 -3.82 11.02
CA ARG A 477 -26.81 -4.63 11.09
C ARG A 477 -27.18 -5.12 9.71
N LEU A 478 -27.57 -6.40 9.60
CA LEU A 478 -28.15 -6.98 8.39
C LEU A 478 -29.67 -7.01 8.53
N PHE A 479 -30.35 -6.35 7.63
CA PHE A 479 -31.81 -6.29 7.60
C PHE A 479 -32.32 -7.09 6.40
N HIS A 480 -33.21 -8.07 6.66
CA HIS A 480 -33.83 -8.90 5.64
C HIS A 480 -35.12 -8.24 5.13
N LEU A 481 -35.17 -7.92 3.84
CA LEU A 481 -36.23 -7.12 3.23
C LEU A 481 -37.61 -7.79 3.31
N ALA A 482 -37.71 -9.04 2.86
CA ALA A 482 -39.00 -9.78 2.85
C ALA A 482 -39.49 -10.12 4.25
N GLN A 483 -38.61 -10.45 5.20
CA GLN A 483 -38.95 -10.73 6.59
C GLN A 483 -39.18 -9.48 7.45
N LYS A 484 -38.76 -8.31 6.92
CA LYS A 484 -38.86 -7.01 7.61
C LYS A 484 -38.24 -7.03 9.02
N LYS A 485 -37.11 -7.76 9.20
CA LYS A 485 -36.44 -7.87 10.50
C LYS A 485 -34.90 -7.82 10.38
N VAL A 486 -34.26 -7.44 11.49
CA VAL A 486 -32.82 -7.59 11.64
C VAL A 486 -32.49 -9.06 11.84
N THR A 487 -31.61 -9.60 11.00
CA THR A 487 -31.17 -11.01 11.08
C THR A 487 -29.84 -11.16 11.83
N ALA A 488 -29.00 -10.11 11.83
CA ALA A 488 -27.73 -10.08 12.54
C ALA A 488 -27.32 -8.63 12.86
N GLY A 489 -26.49 -8.49 13.90
CA GLY A 489 -25.87 -7.22 14.25
C GLY A 489 -24.62 -7.45 15.10
N TRP A 490 -23.56 -6.67 14.85
CA TRP A 490 -22.28 -6.79 15.57
C TRP A 490 -21.53 -5.46 15.62
N GLN A 491 -20.61 -5.32 16.60
CA GLN A 491 -19.66 -4.21 16.69
C GLN A 491 -18.54 -4.44 15.69
N ALA A 492 -18.47 -3.59 14.68
CA ALA A 492 -17.50 -3.73 13.59
C ALA A 492 -16.27 -2.83 13.76
N HIS A 493 -16.47 -1.61 14.24
CA HIS A 493 -15.45 -0.58 14.40
C HIS A 493 -15.60 0.13 15.74
N THR A 494 -14.51 0.76 16.23
CA THR A 494 -14.57 1.57 17.47
C THR A 494 -15.14 2.99 17.25
N GLY A 495 -15.21 3.44 15.99
CA GLY A 495 -15.87 4.65 15.51
C GLY A 495 -16.95 4.32 14.48
N ALA A 496 -17.52 5.35 13.85
CA ALA A 496 -18.58 5.19 12.86
C ALA A 496 -18.18 4.24 11.71
N VAL A 497 -19.12 3.41 11.24
CA VAL A 497 -18.98 2.62 10.02
C VAL A 497 -19.27 3.51 8.81
N THR A 498 -18.22 4.02 8.19
CA THR A 498 -18.29 5.05 7.14
C THR A 498 -18.46 4.51 5.74
N ALA A 499 -18.08 3.25 5.52
CA ALA A 499 -18.15 2.60 4.22
C ALA A 499 -18.53 1.12 4.35
N LEU A 500 -19.37 0.63 3.42
CA LEU A 500 -19.78 -0.76 3.29
C LEU A 500 -19.82 -1.16 1.82
N ALA A 501 -19.30 -2.33 1.49
CA ALA A 501 -19.46 -2.94 0.18
C ALA A 501 -19.53 -4.46 0.31
N PHE A 502 -20.48 -5.10 -0.37
CA PHE A 502 -20.50 -6.55 -0.53
C PHE A 502 -19.59 -6.96 -1.69
N HIS A 503 -18.89 -8.05 -1.49
CA HIS A 503 -18.24 -8.75 -2.59
C HIS A 503 -19.30 -9.20 -3.63
N PRO A 504 -19.01 -9.19 -4.94
CA PRO A 504 -19.99 -9.52 -5.97
C PRO A 504 -20.66 -10.89 -5.84
N ASN A 505 -20.03 -11.88 -5.17
CA ASN A 505 -20.63 -13.19 -4.86
C ASN A 505 -21.52 -13.21 -3.59
N GLY A 506 -21.54 -12.11 -2.82
CA GLY A 506 -22.34 -11.97 -1.60
C GLY A 506 -21.74 -12.63 -0.34
N ALA A 507 -20.71 -13.44 -0.43
CA ALA A 507 -20.18 -14.17 0.74
C ALA A 507 -19.44 -13.28 1.73
N VAL A 508 -18.90 -12.15 1.27
CA VAL A 508 -18.05 -11.26 2.05
C VAL A 508 -18.60 -9.84 2.06
N LEU A 509 -18.57 -9.20 3.24
CA LEU A 509 -18.82 -7.78 3.42
C LEU A 509 -17.50 -7.10 3.84
N LEU A 510 -17.12 -6.03 3.15
CA LEU A 510 -15.99 -5.17 3.52
C LEU A 510 -16.54 -3.91 4.16
N SER A 511 -16.04 -3.57 5.34
CA SER A 511 -16.37 -2.33 6.05
C SER A 511 -15.14 -1.45 6.25
N GLY A 512 -15.36 -0.14 6.22
CA GLY A 512 -14.36 0.87 6.58
C GLY A 512 -14.89 1.74 7.72
N GLY A 513 -14.02 2.10 8.66
CA GLY A 513 -14.35 2.83 9.87
C GLY A 513 -13.68 4.19 10.00
N GLU A 514 -14.25 5.01 10.87
CA GLU A 514 -13.65 6.26 11.36
C GLU A 514 -12.37 5.99 12.16
N ASP A 515 -12.21 4.75 12.68
CA ASP A 515 -11.05 4.24 13.39
C ASP A 515 -9.84 3.95 12.45
N ALA A 516 -9.92 4.37 11.19
CA ALA A 516 -8.90 4.16 10.16
C ALA A 516 -8.66 2.67 9.78
N THR A 517 -9.53 1.76 10.20
CA THR A 517 -9.40 0.32 9.88
C THR A 517 -10.37 -0.12 8.79
N LEU A 518 -10.01 -1.22 8.13
CA LEU A 518 -10.91 -2.00 7.29
C LEU A 518 -11.16 -3.34 7.97
N ALA A 519 -12.38 -3.86 7.87
CA ALA A 519 -12.71 -5.19 8.38
C ALA A 519 -13.46 -6.00 7.30
N VAL A 520 -13.05 -7.25 7.18
CA VAL A 520 -13.58 -8.24 6.23
C VAL A 520 -14.42 -9.22 7.01
N TRP A 521 -15.67 -9.38 6.64
CA TRP A 521 -16.66 -10.19 7.36
C TRP A 521 -17.19 -11.31 6.47
N ASP A 522 -17.26 -12.52 7.00
CA ASP A 522 -18.09 -13.59 6.43
C ASP A 522 -19.56 -13.29 6.72
N VAL A 523 -20.36 -13.16 5.69
CA VAL A 523 -21.78 -12.77 5.82
C VAL A 523 -22.65 -13.91 6.34
N VAL A 524 -22.27 -15.15 6.06
CA VAL A 524 -23.02 -16.36 6.46
C VAL A 524 -22.68 -16.73 7.90
N ALA A 525 -21.39 -16.78 8.22
CA ALA A 525 -20.90 -17.11 9.56
C ALA A 525 -21.03 -15.95 10.55
N ILE A 526 -21.29 -14.72 10.07
CA ILE A 526 -21.33 -13.48 10.86
C ILE A 526 -20.05 -13.34 11.71
N SER A 527 -18.91 -13.57 11.09
CA SER A 527 -17.62 -13.60 11.77
C SER A 527 -16.58 -12.74 11.05
N LEU A 528 -15.63 -12.21 11.83
CA LEU A 528 -14.50 -11.45 11.30
C LEU A 528 -13.52 -12.41 10.61
N VAL A 529 -13.35 -12.24 9.29
CA VAL A 529 -12.34 -12.98 8.51
C VAL A 529 -10.96 -12.35 8.68
N LYS A 530 -10.89 -11.01 8.58
CA LYS A 530 -9.63 -10.28 8.69
C LYS A 530 -9.87 -8.81 9.04
N ARG A 531 -9.00 -8.26 9.90
CA ARG A 531 -8.92 -6.82 10.12
C ARG A 531 -7.64 -6.27 9.48
N LEU A 532 -7.76 -5.18 8.74
CA LEU A 532 -6.66 -4.53 8.04
C LEU A 532 -6.36 -3.21 8.76
N GLU A 533 -5.48 -3.30 9.76
CA GLU A 533 -5.08 -2.18 10.62
C GLU A 533 -3.73 -1.60 10.21
N GLY A 534 -3.46 -0.34 10.58
CA GLY A 534 -2.16 0.31 10.34
C GLY A 534 -1.89 0.75 8.90
N TRP A 535 -2.81 0.45 7.98
CA TRP A 535 -2.66 0.84 6.58
C TRP A 535 -3.14 2.26 6.33
N HIS A 536 -4.38 2.59 6.73
CA HIS A 536 -4.89 3.95 6.69
C HIS A 536 -4.52 4.69 8.00
N GLN A 537 -4.23 5.99 7.89
CA GLN A 537 -3.88 6.83 9.04
C GLN A 537 -5.04 7.73 9.48
N ARG A 538 -6.12 7.74 8.72
CA ARG A 538 -7.33 8.51 8.96
C ARG A 538 -8.55 7.72 8.50
N GLU A 539 -9.73 8.24 8.82
CA GLU A 539 -11.05 7.70 8.47
C GLU A 539 -11.07 7.12 7.04
N VAL A 540 -11.53 5.86 6.90
CA VAL A 540 -11.79 5.23 5.60
C VAL A 540 -13.14 5.73 5.08
N ARG A 541 -13.14 6.41 3.94
CA ARG A 541 -14.35 7.08 3.40
C ARG A 541 -15.14 6.24 2.43
N ALA A 542 -14.49 5.40 1.65
CA ALA A 542 -15.18 4.50 0.74
C ALA A 542 -14.39 3.22 0.51
N VAL A 543 -15.13 2.17 0.20
CA VAL A 543 -14.63 0.87 -0.25
C VAL A 543 -15.43 0.42 -1.46
N ALA A 544 -14.78 -0.21 -2.43
CA ALA A 544 -15.43 -0.74 -3.63
C ALA A 544 -14.76 -2.02 -4.10
N PHE A 545 -15.54 -3.00 -4.54
CA PHE A 545 -15.04 -4.18 -5.25
C PHE A 545 -15.06 -3.95 -6.75
N ARG A 546 -14.05 -4.48 -7.45
CA ARG A 546 -14.12 -4.64 -8.89
C ARG A 546 -15.25 -5.63 -9.22
N PRO A 547 -15.95 -5.48 -10.37
CA PRO A 547 -17.09 -6.34 -10.70
C PRO A 547 -16.79 -7.85 -10.75
N ASP A 548 -15.54 -8.26 -11.02
CA ASP A 548 -15.11 -9.66 -10.97
C ASP A 548 -14.78 -10.17 -9.56
N GLY A 549 -14.77 -9.28 -8.58
CA GLY A 549 -14.47 -9.60 -7.18
C GLY A 549 -13.00 -9.85 -6.85
N GLN A 550 -12.07 -9.85 -7.82
CA GLN A 550 -10.67 -10.20 -7.55
C GLN A 550 -9.89 -9.16 -6.77
N ILE A 551 -10.31 -7.90 -6.85
CA ILE A 551 -9.71 -6.80 -6.10
C ILE A 551 -10.77 -5.92 -5.41
N ALA A 552 -10.37 -5.33 -4.30
CA ALA A 552 -11.08 -4.25 -3.64
C ALA A 552 -10.21 -3.00 -3.58
N VAL A 553 -10.82 -1.83 -3.54
CA VAL A 553 -10.13 -0.56 -3.35
C VAL A 553 -10.74 0.16 -2.15
N SER A 554 -9.89 0.74 -1.31
CA SER A 554 -10.29 1.63 -0.23
C SER A 554 -9.70 3.02 -0.44
N CYS A 555 -10.42 4.05 -0.02
CA CYS A 555 -9.90 5.41 0.08
C CYS A 555 -10.14 6.01 1.47
N SER A 556 -9.28 6.94 1.85
CA SER A 556 -9.27 7.53 3.17
C SER A 556 -9.00 9.04 3.12
N MET A 557 -9.27 9.71 4.23
CA MET A 557 -8.83 11.08 4.48
C MET A 557 -7.30 11.23 4.62
N ASP A 558 -6.54 10.12 4.50
CA ASP A 558 -5.07 10.14 4.38
C ASP A 558 -4.57 10.40 2.94
N ASP A 559 -5.47 10.84 2.04
CA ASP A 559 -5.24 11.16 0.62
C ASP A 559 -4.87 9.95 -0.25
N ARG A 560 -4.98 8.73 0.27
CA ARG A 560 -4.49 7.52 -0.40
C ARG A 560 -5.60 6.58 -0.83
N LEU A 561 -5.40 6.00 -2.01
CA LEU A 561 -6.12 4.84 -2.52
C LEU A 561 -5.27 3.60 -2.26
N ARG A 562 -5.87 2.55 -1.71
CA ARG A 562 -5.22 1.26 -1.51
C ARG A 562 -5.99 0.17 -2.24
N VAL A 563 -5.25 -0.63 -2.98
CA VAL A 563 -5.79 -1.75 -3.76
C VAL A 563 -5.43 -3.05 -3.06
N TRP A 564 -6.42 -3.87 -2.81
CA TRP A 564 -6.35 -5.11 -2.07
C TRP A 564 -6.71 -6.30 -2.97
N ARG A 565 -5.97 -7.38 -2.87
CA ARG A 565 -6.33 -8.65 -3.47
C ARG A 565 -7.31 -9.38 -2.55
N THR A 566 -8.45 -9.82 -3.07
CA THR A 566 -9.55 -10.31 -2.22
C THR A 566 -9.39 -11.74 -1.73
N ASN A 567 -8.58 -12.57 -2.39
CA ASN A 567 -8.36 -13.96 -1.99
C ASN A 567 -7.52 -14.11 -0.70
N ASP A 568 -6.64 -13.16 -0.42
CA ASP A 568 -5.72 -13.18 0.73
C ASP A 568 -5.72 -11.86 1.53
N TRP A 569 -6.40 -10.85 1.04
CA TRP A 569 -6.47 -9.50 1.61
C TRP A 569 -5.09 -8.86 1.79
N GLN A 570 -4.22 -9.06 0.82
CA GLN A 570 -2.94 -8.37 0.76
C GLN A 570 -3.04 -7.07 -0.02
N LEU A 571 -2.29 -6.07 0.45
CA LEU A 571 -2.14 -4.81 -0.25
C LEU A 571 -1.35 -5.04 -1.55
N VAL A 572 -1.94 -4.67 -2.67
CA VAL A 572 -1.29 -4.75 -4.00
C VAL A 572 -0.52 -3.48 -4.30
N LEU A 573 -1.13 -2.32 -4.02
CA LEU A 573 -0.49 -1.02 -4.22
C LEU A 573 -1.18 0.10 -3.43
N THR A 574 -0.44 1.20 -3.25
CA THR A 574 -0.95 2.47 -2.72
C THR A 574 -0.74 3.57 -3.76
N ARG A 575 -1.74 4.45 -3.92
CA ARG A 575 -1.69 5.63 -4.80
C ARG A 575 -2.25 6.86 -4.09
N GLU A 576 -1.78 8.03 -4.48
CA GLU A 576 -2.41 9.29 -4.07
C GLU A 576 -3.72 9.48 -4.82
N GLY A 577 -4.82 9.55 -4.08
CA GLY A 577 -6.19 9.67 -4.62
C GLY A 577 -6.58 11.10 -4.98
N GLY A 578 -5.93 12.10 -4.38
CA GLY A 578 -6.20 13.53 -4.55
C GLY A 578 -5.11 14.36 -3.88
N ARG A 579 -5.26 15.69 -3.88
CA ARG A 579 -4.41 16.62 -3.11
C ARG A 579 -4.96 16.88 -1.71
N ASN A 580 -6.18 16.39 -1.43
CA ASN A 580 -6.90 16.56 -0.17
C ASN A 580 -8.02 15.51 -0.11
N TRP A 581 -8.09 14.73 0.93
CA TRP A 581 -9.08 13.70 1.29
C TRP A 581 -9.76 12.99 0.10
N ALA A 582 -9.42 11.74 -0.12
CA ALA A 582 -10.18 10.89 -1.04
C ALA A 582 -11.51 10.48 -0.37
N LEU A 583 -12.65 10.86 -0.96
CA LEU A 583 -13.96 10.78 -0.33
C LEU A 583 -14.85 9.67 -0.88
N ALA A 584 -14.70 9.28 -2.15
CA ALA A 584 -15.52 8.25 -2.77
C ALA A 584 -14.79 7.53 -3.90
N LEU A 585 -15.28 6.32 -4.20
CA LEU A 585 -14.73 5.40 -5.22
C LEU A 585 -15.88 4.75 -5.99
N ALA A 586 -15.67 4.54 -7.29
CA ALA A 586 -16.54 3.70 -8.10
C ALA A 586 -15.75 3.02 -9.21
N PHE A 587 -15.95 1.71 -9.41
CA PHE A 587 -15.48 1.02 -10.60
C PHE A 587 -16.43 1.22 -11.78
N SER A 588 -15.87 1.26 -12.98
CA SER A 588 -16.68 1.12 -14.19
C SER A 588 -17.31 -0.28 -14.26
N PRO A 589 -18.43 -0.46 -14.98
CA PRO A 589 -19.07 -1.77 -15.12
C PRO A 589 -18.15 -2.85 -15.71
N SER A 590 -17.19 -2.46 -16.55
CA SER A 590 -16.18 -3.36 -17.11
C SER A 590 -15.05 -3.72 -16.13
N GLY A 591 -14.92 -3.02 -14.99
CA GLY A 591 -13.81 -3.16 -14.06
C GLY A 591 -12.47 -2.56 -14.54
N ASN A 592 -12.42 -2.04 -15.77
CA ASN A 592 -11.19 -1.53 -16.37
C ASN A 592 -10.83 -0.10 -15.91
N PHE A 593 -11.79 0.62 -15.32
CA PHE A 593 -11.61 1.98 -14.84
C PHE A 593 -12.12 2.12 -13.41
N LEU A 594 -11.47 3.01 -12.66
CA LEU A 594 -11.86 3.42 -11.32
C LEU A 594 -11.99 4.95 -11.31
N ALA A 595 -13.06 5.48 -10.76
CA ALA A 595 -13.19 6.90 -10.46
C ALA A 595 -12.95 7.13 -8.96
N SER A 596 -12.20 8.17 -8.60
CA SER A 596 -12.06 8.65 -7.23
C SER A 596 -12.44 10.12 -7.13
N ALA A 597 -13.20 10.45 -6.09
CA ALA A 597 -13.60 11.81 -5.76
C ALA A 597 -12.76 12.36 -4.62
N SER A 598 -12.46 13.65 -4.65
CA SER A 598 -11.62 14.30 -3.65
C SER A 598 -12.25 15.59 -3.12
N LYS A 599 -11.86 15.95 -1.91
CA LYS A 599 -12.19 17.26 -1.31
C LYS A 599 -11.53 18.43 -2.05
N ASP A 600 -10.51 18.16 -2.87
CA ASP A 600 -9.84 19.14 -3.75
C ASP A 600 -10.69 19.56 -4.96
N GLU A 601 -12.00 19.24 -4.97
CA GLU A 601 -12.98 19.59 -6.01
C GLU A 601 -12.79 18.84 -7.33
N THR A 602 -11.90 17.84 -7.36
CA THR A 602 -11.59 17.06 -8.55
C THR A 602 -12.11 15.64 -8.51
N ILE A 603 -12.28 15.05 -9.70
CA ILE A 603 -12.51 13.62 -9.89
C ILE A 603 -11.36 13.09 -10.73
N LYS A 604 -10.73 12.02 -10.30
CA LYS A 604 -9.69 11.32 -11.06
C LYS A 604 -10.23 10.02 -11.61
N VAL A 605 -10.00 9.76 -12.88
CA VAL A 605 -10.34 8.48 -13.54
C VAL A 605 -9.05 7.72 -13.81
N TRP A 606 -8.98 6.52 -13.30
CA TRP A 606 -7.82 5.65 -13.35
C TRP A 606 -8.10 4.44 -14.24
N GLN A 607 -7.14 4.02 -15.05
CA GLN A 607 -7.18 2.73 -15.70
C GLN A 607 -6.63 1.67 -14.75
N VAL A 608 -7.36 0.55 -14.64
CA VAL A 608 -7.03 -0.59 -13.77
C VAL A 608 -6.52 -1.73 -14.65
N LYS A 609 -5.29 -2.19 -14.38
CA LYS A 609 -4.61 -3.28 -15.11
C LYS A 609 -4.04 -4.31 -14.11
N LEU A 610 -4.89 -4.84 -13.25
CA LEU A 610 -4.56 -5.81 -12.20
C LEU A 610 -5.20 -7.15 -12.51
#